data_e87755f3a99e9d22439f36236a9445a6
#
_entry.id   e87755f3a99e9d22439f36236a9445a6
#
_cell.length_a   1.000
_cell.length_b   1.000
_cell.length_c   1.000
_cell.angle_alpha   90.00
_cell.angle_beta   90.00
_cell.angle_gamma   90.00
#
_symmetry.space_group_name_H-M   'P 1'
#
loop_
_entity.id
_entity.type
_entity.pdbx_description
1 polymer ?
#
loop_
_entity_poly.entity_id
_entity_poly.type
_entity_poly.pdbx_seq_one_letter_code
_entity_poly.pdbx_strand_id
1 'polypeptide(L)'
;MNSFNKLYSYLLLSLISILFVNAHPATIKQDIDWPQFMSQQDMIWEKLPEYWYDSAFLGNGKLGLMIYKEPGKNYLRLETGNCDVHDHRTKRDVFGIPRLLTGHFALHPKGKIINGTIHLDLWNAEASTDITTTKGVIHLRSFVP
;
A
#
# COMPACT_ATOMS: atom_id res chain seq x y z
N MET A 1 -65.20 -8.54 -21.80
CA MET A 1 -64.10 -7.64 -21.35
C MET A 1 -63.85 -6.65 -22.48
N ASN A 2 -64.33 -5.40 -22.31
CA ASN A 2 -64.50 -4.43 -23.39
C ASN A 2 -63.16 -3.98 -23.98
N SER A 3 -63.13 -3.82 -25.30
CA SER A 3 -61.98 -3.35 -26.09
C SER A 3 -61.38 -2.04 -25.56
N PHE A 4 -62.23 -1.20 -24.96
CA PHE A 4 -61.83 0.06 -24.30
C PHE A 4 -60.86 -0.18 -23.10
N ASN A 5 -61.12 -1.17 -22.26
CA ASN A 5 -60.27 -1.45 -21.08
C ASN A 5 -58.86 -1.95 -21.49
N LYS A 6 -58.75 -2.63 -22.62
CA LYS A 6 -57.44 -3.06 -23.15
C LYS A 6 -56.63 -1.87 -23.65
N LEU A 7 -57.28 -0.94 -24.30
CA LEU A 7 -56.61 0.27 -24.82
C LEU A 7 -56.05 1.16 -23.70
N TYR A 8 -56.85 1.34 -22.62
CA TYR A 8 -56.40 2.07 -21.43
C TYR A 8 -55.22 1.36 -20.72
N SER A 9 -55.26 0.04 -20.66
CA SER A 9 -54.16 -0.73 -20.04
C SER A 9 -52.86 -0.59 -20.81
N TYR A 10 -52.86 -0.60 -22.14
CA TYR A 10 -51.66 -0.40 -22.95
C TYR A 10 -51.16 1.03 -22.89
N LEU A 11 -52.04 2.03 -22.83
CA LEU A 11 -51.65 3.45 -22.67
C LEU A 11 -51.02 3.67 -21.28
N LEU A 12 -51.54 3.07 -20.22
CA LEU A 12 -50.97 3.16 -18.88
C LEU A 12 -49.57 2.50 -18.79
N LEU A 13 -49.42 1.31 -19.41
CA LEU A 13 -48.13 0.62 -19.46
C LEU A 13 -47.09 1.41 -20.23
N SER A 14 -47.48 2.02 -21.36
CA SER A 14 -46.55 2.85 -22.13
C SER A 14 -46.12 4.13 -21.39
N LEU A 15 -47.04 4.72 -20.62
CA LEU A 15 -46.73 5.90 -19.80
C LEU A 15 -45.76 5.58 -18.65
N ILE A 16 -45.95 4.42 -18.02
CA ILE A 16 -45.05 3.91 -16.97
C ILE A 16 -43.66 3.61 -17.52
N SER A 17 -43.55 3.01 -18.71
CA SER A 17 -42.26 2.72 -19.33
C SER A 17 -41.47 3.99 -19.69
N ILE A 18 -42.13 5.09 -20.06
CA ILE A 18 -41.51 6.38 -20.36
C ILE A 18 -40.92 7.03 -19.08
N LEU A 19 -41.58 6.83 -17.92
CA LEU A 19 -41.10 7.36 -16.63
C LEU A 19 -39.80 6.67 -16.15
N PHE A 20 -39.59 5.41 -16.50
CA PHE A 20 -38.35 4.69 -16.12
C PHE A 20 -37.17 4.95 -17.02
N VAL A 21 -37.35 5.44 -18.25
CA VAL A 21 -36.26 5.68 -19.19
C VAL A 21 -35.38 6.89 -18.81
N ASN A 22 -35.89 7.80 -17.97
CA ASN A 22 -35.17 9.02 -17.57
C ASN A 22 -34.46 8.91 -16.21
N ALA A 23 -34.40 7.75 -15.59
CA ALA A 23 -33.59 7.53 -14.38
C ALA A 23 -32.11 7.39 -14.79
N HIS A 24 -31.45 8.49 -15.08
CA HIS A 24 -29.99 8.50 -15.18
C HIS A 24 -29.42 8.19 -13.80
N PRO A 25 -28.51 7.21 -13.67
CA PRO A 25 -27.82 7.01 -12.40
C PRO A 25 -27.10 8.31 -12.06
N ALA A 26 -27.41 8.89 -10.92
CA ALA A 26 -26.69 10.04 -10.41
C ALA A 26 -25.23 9.62 -10.22
N THR A 27 -24.35 10.01 -11.14
CA THR A 27 -22.92 9.80 -10.97
C THR A 27 -22.44 10.79 -9.90
N ILE A 28 -22.22 10.28 -8.71
CA ILE A 28 -21.58 11.05 -7.64
C ILE A 28 -20.13 11.30 -8.10
N LYS A 29 -19.87 12.50 -8.58
CA LYS A 29 -18.52 12.94 -8.92
C LYS A 29 -17.87 13.40 -7.61
N GLN A 30 -17.05 12.56 -7.01
CA GLN A 30 -16.21 12.97 -5.90
C GLN A 30 -15.02 13.75 -6.45
N ASP A 31 -14.98 15.02 -6.18
CA ASP A 31 -13.83 15.89 -6.47
C ASP A 31 -12.89 15.87 -5.27
N ILE A 32 -12.07 14.80 -5.21
CA ILE A 32 -11.10 14.60 -4.12
C ILE A 32 -9.72 14.95 -4.65
N ASP A 33 -9.03 15.85 -3.99
CA ASP A 33 -7.59 16.04 -4.16
C ASP A 33 -6.86 14.86 -3.50
N TRP A 34 -6.64 13.79 -4.29
CA TRP A 34 -6.02 12.57 -3.81
C TRP A 34 -4.61 12.75 -3.27
N PRO A 35 -3.72 13.55 -3.89
CA PRO A 35 -2.41 13.82 -3.31
C PRO A 35 -2.51 14.43 -1.91
N GLN A 36 -3.35 15.45 -1.74
CA GLN A 36 -3.56 16.10 -0.45
C GLN A 36 -4.20 15.15 0.57
N PHE A 37 -5.18 14.35 0.16
CA PHE A 37 -5.82 13.37 1.05
C PHE A 37 -4.81 12.32 1.52
N MET A 38 -4.01 11.76 0.60
CA MET A 38 -3.05 10.71 0.91
C MET A 38 -1.89 11.22 1.78
N SER A 39 -1.44 12.46 1.58
CA SER A 39 -0.38 13.05 2.40
C SER A 39 -0.74 13.19 3.89
N GLN A 40 -2.04 13.25 4.20
CA GLN A 40 -2.52 13.23 5.60
C GLN A 40 -2.47 11.84 6.23
N GLN A 41 -2.26 10.81 5.44
CA GLN A 41 -2.18 9.40 5.87
C GLN A 41 -0.74 8.86 5.87
N ASP A 42 0.23 9.70 5.51
CA ASP A 42 1.63 9.32 5.50
C ASP A 42 2.08 8.81 6.87
N MET A 43 2.98 7.83 6.85
CA MET A 43 3.51 7.25 8.07
C MET A 43 4.88 7.84 8.39
N ILE A 44 5.06 8.24 9.65
CA ILE A 44 6.28 8.87 10.11
C ILE A 44 6.85 8.08 11.29
N TRP A 45 8.11 7.67 11.16
CA TRP A 45 8.90 7.12 12.25
C TRP A 45 9.88 8.21 12.72
N GLU A 46 9.70 8.72 13.92
CA GLU A 46 10.58 9.74 14.54
C GLU A 46 11.94 9.17 14.98
N LYS A 47 12.06 7.85 14.97
CA LYS A 47 13.31 7.10 15.21
C LYS A 47 13.34 5.88 14.31
N LEU A 48 14.54 5.39 13.98
CA LEU A 48 14.66 4.16 13.19
C LEU A 48 14.02 2.98 13.91
N PRO A 49 13.09 2.27 13.29
CA PRO A 49 12.53 1.04 13.84
C PRO A 49 13.64 0.00 14.01
N GLU A 50 13.58 -0.80 15.06
CA GLU A 50 14.62 -1.81 15.37
C GLU A 50 14.20 -3.23 14.99
N TYR A 51 12.92 -3.45 14.73
CA TYR A 51 12.40 -4.78 14.42
C TYR A 51 11.62 -4.75 13.11
N TRP A 52 11.61 -5.90 12.43
CA TRP A 52 10.91 -6.06 11.16
C TRP A 52 9.41 -5.75 11.24
N TYR A 53 8.75 -6.05 12.35
CA TYR A 53 7.31 -5.81 12.55
C TYR A 53 6.95 -4.34 12.79
N ASP A 54 7.92 -3.50 13.15
CA ASP A 54 7.76 -2.05 13.28
C ASP A 54 8.30 -1.28 12.06
N SER A 55 8.83 -1.99 11.08
CA SER A 55 9.57 -1.40 9.96
C SER A 55 8.70 -0.57 9.02
N ALA A 56 9.30 0.42 8.38
CA ALA A 56 8.72 1.01 7.19
C ALA A 56 8.72 -0.04 6.06
N PHE A 57 7.62 -0.10 5.30
CA PHE A 57 7.45 -1.10 4.26
C PHE A 57 7.02 -0.48 2.93
N LEU A 58 7.50 -1.04 1.85
CA LEU A 58 7.16 -0.68 0.48
C LEU A 58 6.85 -1.95 -0.30
N GLY A 59 6.06 -1.83 -1.36
CA GLY A 59 5.78 -2.98 -2.20
C GLY A 59 4.93 -2.66 -3.42
N ASN A 60 5.08 -3.47 -4.46
CA ASN A 60 4.31 -3.38 -5.72
C ASN A 60 3.36 -4.57 -5.93
N GLY A 61 3.09 -5.36 -4.88
CA GLY A 61 2.28 -6.58 -4.95
C GLY A 61 3.09 -7.85 -5.27
N LYS A 62 4.26 -7.74 -5.88
CA LYS A 62 5.17 -8.85 -6.16
C LYS A 62 6.43 -8.81 -5.29
N LEU A 63 7.06 -7.67 -5.23
CA LEU A 63 8.23 -7.41 -4.39
C LEU A 63 7.82 -6.59 -3.18
N GLY A 64 8.45 -6.87 -2.05
CA GLY A 64 8.32 -6.12 -0.81
C GLY A 64 9.69 -5.71 -0.28
N LEU A 65 9.73 -4.57 0.40
CA LEU A 65 10.91 -4.03 1.07
C LEU A 65 10.52 -3.61 2.48
N MET A 66 11.30 -4.01 3.47
CA MET A 66 11.21 -3.55 4.85
C MET A 66 12.49 -2.82 5.24
N ILE A 67 12.36 -1.68 5.92
CA ILE A 67 13.48 -0.80 6.26
C ILE A 67 13.52 -0.64 7.77
N TYR A 68 14.60 -1.12 8.40
CA TYR A 68 14.80 -1.01 9.85
C TYR A 68 16.28 -1.12 10.22
N LYS A 69 16.61 -0.68 11.44
CA LYS A 69 17.94 -0.82 12.03
C LYS A 69 17.98 -2.06 12.90
N GLU A 70 18.73 -3.07 12.51
CA GLU A 70 18.84 -4.30 13.30
C GLU A 70 19.43 -4.02 14.71
N PRO A 71 18.82 -4.55 15.80
CA PRO A 71 19.26 -4.32 17.16
C PRO A 71 20.74 -4.69 17.36
N GLY A 72 21.48 -3.81 18.04
CA GLY A 72 22.91 -4.02 18.32
C GLY A 72 23.84 -3.88 17.11
N LYS A 73 23.31 -3.63 15.91
CA LYS A 73 24.11 -3.46 14.70
C LYS A 73 24.23 -2.00 14.29
N ASN A 74 25.30 -1.67 13.55
CA ASN A 74 25.55 -0.33 13.04
C ASN A 74 25.31 -0.29 11.51
N TYR A 75 24.13 -0.74 11.09
CA TYR A 75 23.69 -0.64 9.70
C TYR A 75 22.15 -0.53 9.62
N LEU A 76 21.69 0.02 8.52
CA LEU A 76 20.28 -0.05 8.14
C LEU A 76 20.05 -1.31 7.31
N ARG A 77 19.09 -2.10 7.68
CA ARG A 77 18.68 -3.31 6.96
C ARG A 77 17.54 -2.98 6.00
N LEU A 78 17.72 -3.37 4.75
CA LEU A 78 16.72 -3.30 3.70
C LEU A 78 16.38 -4.75 3.32
N GLU A 79 15.36 -5.28 3.95
CA GLU A 79 14.97 -6.67 3.81
C GLU A 79 13.98 -6.85 2.66
N THR A 80 14.25 -7.78 1.76
CA THR A 80 13.46 -7.98 0.56
C THR A 80 12.70 -9.30 0.59
N GLY A 81 11.47 -9.26 0.11
CA GLY A 81 10.61 -10.43 -0.08
C GLY A 81 10.03 -10.45 -1.49
N ASN A 82 9.71 -11.64 -1.97
CA ASN A 82 9.00 -11.84 -3.21
C ASN A 82 7.82 -12.80 -2.97
N CYS A 83 6.63 -12.44 -3.47
CA CYS A 83 5.42 -13.23 -3.25
C CYS A 83 5.48 -14.62 -3.90
N ASP A 84 6.35 -14.82 -4.90
CA ASP A 84 6.50 -16.09 -5.62
C ASP A 84 7.52 -17.03 -4.97
N VAL A 85 8.25 -16.59 -3.94
CA VAL A 85 9.28 -17.39 -3.28
C VAL A 85 8.73 -18.09 -2.06
N HIS A 86 8.60 -19.39 -2.14
CA HIS A 86 8.00 -20.24 -1.12
C HIS A 86 8.90 -21.41 -0.74
N ASP A 87 8.74 -21.92 0.49
CA ASP A 87 9.42 -23.13 0.95
C ASP A 87 8.62 -24.38 0.56
N HIS A 88 9.09 -25.08 -0.45
CA HIS A 88 8.50 -26.33 -0.94
C HIS A 88 9.10 -27.61 -0.31
N ARG A 89 10.06 -27.46 0.62
CA ARG A 89 10.80 -28.61 1.21
C ARG A 89 9.96 -29.42 2.19
N THR A 90 8.93 -28.85 2.77
CA THR A 90 8.09 -29.52 3.74
C THR A 90 6.68 -29.69 3.20
N LYS A 91 6.16 -30.94 3.26
CA LYS A 91 4.72 -31.19 3.11
C LYS A 91 4.03 -30.58 4.32
N ARG A 92 3.56 -29.36 4.21
CA ARG A 92 2.76 -28.73 5.24
C ARG A 92 1.29 -28.86 4.91
N ASP A 93 0.53 -28.98 5.97
CA ASP A 93 -0.90 -29.18 6.01
C ASP A 93 -1.70 -27.93 5.56
N VAL A 94 -2.91 -27.83 6.05
CA VAL A 94 -3.96 -26.85 5.75
C VAL A 94 -3.52 -25.38 5.71
N PHE A 95 -2.40 -24.99 6.31
CA PHE A 95 -1.91 -23.62 6.41
C PHE A 95 -0.97 -23.17 5.29
N GLY A 96 -0.73 -24.03 4.33
CA GLY A 96 -0.01 -23.69 3.11
C GLY A 96 1.52 -23.68 3.22
N ILE A 97 2.13 -23.26 2.14
CA ILE A 97 3.58 -23.21 1.97
C ILE A 97 4.06 -21.83 2.46
N PRO A 98 4.99 -21.75 3.43
CA PRO A 98 5.46 -20.48 3.95
C PRO A 98 6.25 -19.71 2.88
N ARG A 99 6.07 -18.40 2.85
CA ARG A 99 6.89 -17.50 2.04
C ARG A 99 8.28 -17.37 2.68
N LEU A 100 9.28 -17.33 1.82
CA LEU A 100 10.66 -17.10 2.23
C LEU A 100 11.08 -15.66 1.92
N LEU A 101 11.90 -15.11 2.78
CA LEU A 101 12.61 -13.87 2.48
C LEU A 101 13.65 -14.15 1.38
N THR A 102 13.75 -13.24 0.42
CA THR A 102 14.74 -13.38 -0.67
C THR A 102 16.12 -12.94 -0.28
N GLY A 103 16.24 -12.13 0.77
CA GLY A 103 17.50 -11.64 1.30
C GLY A 103 17.39 -10.23 1.85
N HIS A 104 18.54 -9.59 2.07
CA HIS A 104 18.59 -8.20 2.51
C HIS A 104 19.86 -7.52 2.00
N PHE A 105 19.76 -6.20 1.88
CA PHE A 105 20.91 -5.32 1.76
C PHE A 105 21.19 -4.69 3.12
N ALA A 106 22.46 -4.49 3.44
CA ALA A 106 22.90 -3.79 4.65
C ALA A 106 23.62 -2.51 4.27
N LEU A 107 23.06 -1.36 4.64
CA LEU A 107 23.71 -0.06 4.46
C LEU A 107 24.58 0.22 5.66
N HIS A 108 25.91 0.09 5.50
CA HIS A 108 26.90 0.36 6.54
C HIS A 108 27.43 1.79 6.43
N PRO A 109 27.04 2.72 7.30
CA PRO A 109 27.60 4.07 7.30
C PRO A 109 29.03 4.07 7.82
N LYS A 110 29.83 5.05 7.39
CA LYS A 110 31.18 5.25 7.93
C LYS A 110 31.22 5.64 9.41
N GLY A 111 30.15 6.26 9.91
CA GLY A 111 30.03 6.66 11.32
C GLY A 111 29.11 5.72 12.10
N LYS A 112 29.07 5.91 13.42
CA LYS A 112 28.08 5.23 14.25
C LYS A 112 26.72 5.89 14.04
N ILE A 113 25.68 5.11 13.82
CA ILE A 113 24.30 5.60 13.75
C ILE A 113 23.91 6.11 15.14
N ILE A 114 23.49 7.37 15.21
CA ILE A 114 23.01 8.03 16.42
C ILE A 114 21.49 8.00 16.48
N ASN A 115 20.84 8.39 15.37
CA ASN A 115 19.41 8.49 15.21
C ASN A 115 19.05 8.44 13.72
N GLY A 116 17.77 8.43 13.43
CA GLY A 116 17.22 8.62 12.08
C GLY A 116 15.73 8.63 12.11
N THR A 117 15.15 9.10 11.01
CA THR A 117 13.70 9.21 10.80
C THR A 117 13.34 8.56 9.48
N ILE A 118 12.11 8.08 9.37
CA ILE A 118 11.58 7.57 8.11
C ILE A 118 10.23 8.25 7.86
N HIS A 119 10.05 8.74 6.65
CA HIS A 119 8.78 9.24 6.13
C HIS A 119 8.34 8.35 4.96
N LEU A 120 7.21 7.70 5.08
CA LEU A 120 6.59 6.90 4.03
C LEU A 120 5.49 7.73 3.37
N ASP A 121 5.79 8.20 2.17
CA ASP A 121 4.87 8.90 1.29
C ASP A 121 3.97 7.87 0.59
N LEU A 122 2.71 7.83 1.00
CA LEU A 122 1.75 6.86 0.47
C LEU A 122 1.28 7.19 -0.94
N TRP A 123 1.29 8.47 -1.33
CA TRP A 123 0.90 8.87 -2.68
C TRP A 123 1.93 8.46 -3.73
N ASN A 124 3.21 8.66 -3.41
CA ASN A 124 4.31 8.34 -4.30
C ASN A 124 4.85 6.92 -4.12
N ALA A 125 4.37 6.18 -3.11
CA ALA A 125 4.85 4.85 -2.74
C ALA A 125 6.37 4.83 -2.49
N GLU A 126 6.84 5.79 -1.70
CA GLU A 126 8.26 6.06 -1.48
C GLU A 126 8.56 6.25 0.00
N ALA A 127 9.72 5.76 0.44
CA ALA A 127 10.23 6.01 1.77
C ALA A 127 11.50 6.88 1.73
N SER A 128 11.44 8.02 2.39
CA SER A 128 12.58 8.89 2.63
C SER A 128 13.12 8.62 4.03
N THR A 129 14.39 8.25 4.14
CA THR A 129 15.04 7.90 5.40
C THR A 129 16.24 8.82 5.64
N ASP A 130 16.22 9.51 6.77
CA ASP A 130 17.35 10.32 7.22
C ASP A 130 18.10 9.59 8.34
N ILE A 131 19.39 9.36 8.16
CA ILE A 131 20.24 8.66 9.13
C ILE A 131 21.31 9.61 9.61
N THR A 132 21.21 10.01 10.88
CA THR A 132 22.25 10.81 11.54
C THR A 132 23.33 9.90 12.09
N THR A 133 24.57 10.16 11.71
CA THR A 133 25.73 9.42 12.17
C THR A 133 26.76 10.35 12.82
N THR A 134 27.76 9.78 13.50
CA THR A 134 28.91 10.54 14.04
C THR A 134 29.76 11.21 12.96
N LYS A 135 29.52 10.95 11.68
CA LYS A 135 30.30 11.47 10.54
C LYS A 135 29.48 12.31 9.56
N GLY A 136 28.20 12.51 9.85
CA GLY A 136 27.29 13.28 9.00
C GLY A 136 25.92 12.61 8.85
N VAL A 137 25.09 13.17 7.99
CA VAL A 137 23.74 12.69 7.71
C VAL A 137 23.74 11.99 6.35
N ILE A 138 22.98 10.91 6.25
CA ILE A 138 22.72 10.17 5.02
C ILE A 138 21.23 10.32 4.71
N HIS A 139 20.91 10.78 3.52
CA HIS A 139 19.55 10.82 2.99
C HIS A 139 19.40 9.65 2.02
N LEU A 140 18.49 8.74 2.34
CA LEU A 140 18.17 7.58 1.53
C LEU A 140 16.74 7.70 1.02
N ARG A 141 16.56 7.51 -0.26
CA ARG A 141 15.26 7.41 -0.91
C ARG A 141 15.07 5.98 -1.41
N SER A 142 13.95 5.37 -1.04
CA SER A 142 13.65 3.97 -1.36
C SER A 142 12.28 3.86 -2.01
N PHE A 143 12.18 3.04 -3.05
CA PHE A 143 10.93 2.70 -3.73
C PHE A 143 11.03 1.29 -4.32
N VAL A 144 9.88 0.68 -4.60
CA VAL A 144 9.79 -0.63 -5.27
C VAL A 144 9.09 -0.40 -6.61
N PRO A 145 9.82 -0.52 -7.75
CA PRO A 145 9.30 -0.24 -9.09
C PRO A 145 8.27 -1.26 -9.58
#